data_6a6b9ef8aad3a04554bf5d882042a4ea
#
_entry.id   6a6b9ef8aad3a04554bf5d882042a4ea
#
_cell.length_a   1.000
_cell.length_b   1.000
_cell.length_c   1.000
_cell.angle_alpha   90.00
_cell.angle_beta   90.00
_cell.angle_gamma   90.00
#
_symmetry.space_group_name_H-M   'P 1'
#
loop_
_entity.id
_entity.type
_entity.pdbx_description
1 polymer ?
#
loop_
_entity_poly.entity_id
_entity_poly.type
_entity_poly.pdbx_seq_one_letter_code
_entity_poly.pdbx_strand_id
1 'polypeptide(L)'
;MKTLDTFLENFNYSDPRNLKDVKLDRLIKSSILNINKSDWIWTLFCCQGHKHKNGDISVPYIVFLVDSNCRGRFFEHLHNSYNMINNKKFPLLGPELEIHFGYSNEDYFLVTVYFEKTSGNYKKAREIINNFCNNV
;
A
#
# COMPACT_ATOMS: atom_id res chain seq x y z
N MET A 1 -13.16 -22.77 0.05
CA MET A 1 -13.87 -21.53 0.42
C MET A 1 -12.86 -20.41 0.64
N LYS A 2 -13.12 -19.26 0.03
CA LYS A 2 -12.25 -18.10 0.11
C LYS A 2 -12.41 -17.42 1.46
N THR A 3 -11.39 -17.43 2.30
CA THR A 3 -11.38 -16.67 3.54
C THR A 3 -10.03 -15.97 3.73
N LEU A 4 -10.09 -14.73 4.17
CA LEU A 4 -8.90 -13.98 4.52
C LEU A 4 -8.15 -14.64 5.67
N ASP A 5 -8.86 -15.14 6.66
CA ASP A 5 -8.26 -15.81 7.83
C ASP A 5 -7.41 -17.00 7.41
N THR A 6 -7.93 -17.84 6.52
CA THR A 6 -7.21 -19.01 6.00
C THR A 6 -5.94 -18.59 5.25
N PHE A 7 -6.03 -17.55 4.43
CA PHE A 7 -4.87 -17.03 3.72
C PHE A 7 -3.78 -16.55 4.68
N LEU A 8 -4.15 -15.73 5.65
CA LEU A 8 -3.20 -15.17 6.61
C LEU A 8 -2.52 -16.25 7.44
N GLU A 9 -3.29 -17.26 7.86
CA GLU A 9 -2.76 -18.40 8.63
C GLU A 9 -1.78 -19.22 7.80
N ASN A 10 -2.13 -19.56 6.55
CA ASN A 10 -1.28 -20.38 5.67
C ASN A 10 0.06 -19.72 5.37
N PHE A 11 0.11 -18.40 5.30
CA PHE A 11 1.33 -17.66 5.02
C PHE A 11 1.96 -17.04 6.26
N ASN A 12 1.42 -17.33 7.44
CA ASN A 12 1.91 -16.84 8.73
C ASN A 12 2.00 -15.30 8.79
N TYR A 13 1.01 -14.61 8.23
CA TYR A 13 0.91 -13.16 8.31
C TYR A 13 0.07 -12.73 9.51
N SER A 14 0.45 -11.60 10.12
CA SER A 14 -0.38 -10.97 11.14
C SER A 14 -1.68 -10.44 10.53
N ASP A 15 -2.77 -10.49 11.30
CA ASP A 15 -4.06 -10.00 10.82
C ASP A 15 -4.03 -8.47 10.67
N PRO A 16 -4.16 -7.93 9.46
CA PRO A 16 -4.13 -6.48 9.24
C PRO A 16 -5.34 -5.74 9.82
N ARG A 17 -6.39 -6.46 10.13
CA ARG A 17 -7.61 -5.90 10.76
C ARG A 17 -7.44 -5.65 12.24
N ASN A 18 -6.39 -6.22 12.85
CA ASN A 18 -6.11 -6.12 14.29
C ASN A 18 -4.63 -5.83 14.53
N LEU A 19 -4.27 -4.55 14.48
CA LEU A 19 -2.89 -4.08 14.59
C LEU A 19 -2.57 -3.47 15.96
N LYS A 20 -3.19 -3.94 17.04
CA LYS A 20 -3.03 -3.37 18.39
C LYS A 20 -1.58 -3.34 18.85
N ASP A 21 -0.84 -4.42 18.59
CA ASP A 21 0.53 -4.59 19.06
C ASP A 21 1.58 -4.28 18.01
N VAL A 22 1.16 -3.76 16.85
CA VAL A 22 2.07 -3.43 15.75
C VAL A 22 2.43 -1.96 15.80
N LYS A 23 3.73 -1.66 15.79
CA LYS A 23 4.22 -0.29 15.69
C LYS A 23 4.13 0.17 14.24
N LEU A 24 3.27 1.13 13.98
CA LEU A 24 3.11 1.74 12.67
C LEU A 24 3.83 3.08 12.59
N ASP A 25 4.33 3.41 11.39
CA ASP A 25 4.94 4.70 11.12
C ASP A 25 3.92 5.83 11.32
N ARG A 26 4.30 6.80 12.15
CA ARG A 26 3.40 7.84 12.66
C ARG A 26 2.64 8.61 11.60
N LEU A 27 3.32 8.97 10.50
CA LEU A 27 2.77 9.87 9.48
C LEU A 27 1.75 9.21 8.56
N ILE A 28 1.69 7.87 8.56
CA ILE A 28 0.74 7.10 7.75
C ILE A 28 -0.16 6.20 8.60
N LYS A 29 0.00 6.22 9.92
CA LYS A 29 -0.70 5.30 10.83
C LYS A 29 -2.21 5.32 10.66
N SER A 30 -2.83 6.49 10.69
CA SER A 30 -4.30 6.59 10.57
C SER A 30 -4.81 6.08 9.22
N SER A 31 -4.05 6.32 8.17
CA SER A 31 -4.37 5.86 6.82
C SER A 31 -4.30 4.33 6.73
N ILE A 32 -3.27 3.73 7.31
CA ILE A 32 -3.12 2.26 7.34
C ILE A 32 -4.26 1.63 8.15
N LEU A 33 -4.58 2.16 9.31
CA LEU A 33 -5.69 1.66 10.10
C LEU A 33 -7.03 1.80 9.36
N ASN A 34 -7.20 2.86 8.60
CA ASN A 34 -8.42 3.10 7.84
C ASN A 34 -8.58 2.10 6.68
N ILE A 35 -7.56 1.91 5.86
CA ILE A 35 -7.66 0.98 4.72
C ILE A 35 -7.87 -0.46 5.16
N ASN A 36 -7.34 -0.85 6.31
CA ASN A 36 -7.49 -2.21 6.83
C ASN A 36 -8.89 -2.53 7.36
N LYS A 37 -9.79 -1.56 7.38
CA LYS A 37 -11.23 -1.77 7.62
C LYS A 37 -11.98 -2.18 6.35
N SER A 38 -11.34 -2.12 5.20
CA SER A 38 -11.90 -2.50 3.91
C SER A 38 -12.22 -4.00 3.87
N ASP A 39 -13.14 -4.38 2.99
CA ASP A 39 -13.50 -5.77 2.74
C ASP A 39 -12.81 -6.39 1.51
N TRP A 40 -11.92 -5.63 0.85
CA TRP A 40 -11.30 -6.09 -0.40
C TRP A 40 -9.80 -5.81 -0.51
N ILE A 41 -9.24 -4.97 0.36
CA ILE A 41 -7.82 -4.58 0.34
C ILE A 41 -7.32 -4.38 1.75
N TRP A 42 -6.10 -4.87 2.01
CA TRP A 42 -5.45 -4.78 3.32
C TRP A 42 -3.95 -4.54 3.13
N THR A 43 -3.29 -4.09 4.18
CA THR A 43 -1.84 -3.91 4.18
C THR A 43 -1.17 -4.98 5.02
N LEU A 44 -0.08 -5.56 4.52
CA LEU A 44 0.72 -6.52 5.29
C LEU A 44 1.99 -5.87 5.85
N PHE A 45 2.63 -5.00 5.08
CA PHE A 45 3.81 -4.26 5.49
C PHE A 45 3.72 -2.83 4.96
N CYS A 46 4.30 -1.87 5.69
CA CYS A 46 4.34 -0.49 5.24
C CYS A 46 5.56 0.24 5.81
N CYS A 47 5.97 1.30 5.10
CA CYS A 47 7.04 2.18 5.51
C CYS A 47 6.75 3.59 4.96
N GLN A 48 6.84 4.60 5.81
CA GLN A 48 6.64 6.00 5.39
C GLN A 48 7.88 6.63 4.73
N GLY A 49 8.99 5.89 4.69
CA GLY A 49 10.29 6.39 4.24
C GLY A 49 11.10 6.97 5.39
N HIS A 50 12.34 6.54 5.50
CA HIS A 50 13.25 6.97 6.56
C HIS A 50 14.63 7.25 6.00
N LYS A 51 15.29 8.27 6.59
CA LYS A 51 16.71 8.50 6.39
C LYS A 51 17.44 7.87 7.59
N HIS A 52 18.27 6.88 7.31
CA HIS A 52 19.03 6.19 8.35
C HIS A 52 20.31 6.96 8.73
N LYS A 53 20.84 6.67 9.93
CA LYS A 53 22.03 7.35 10.44
C LYS A 53 23.27 7.15 9.57
N ASN A 54 23.37 6.02 8.87
CA ASN A 54 24.47 5.72 7.97
C ASN A 54 24.34 6.38 6.59
N GLY A 55 23.30 7.18 6.37
CA GLY A 55 23.04 7.84 5.09
C GLY A 55 22.16 7.04 4.13
N ASP A 56 21.85 5.78 4.43
CA ASP A 56 20.91 4.98 3.63
C ASP A 56 19.50 5.52 3.76
N ILE A 57 18.72 5.31 2.69
CA ILE A 57 17.35 5.81 2.60
C ILE A 57 16.42 4.63 2.34
N SER A 58 15.41 4.49 3.20
CA SER A 58 14.28 3.60 2.95
C SER A 58 13.18 4.38 2.26
N VAL A 59 12.78 3.95 1.06
CA VAL A 59 11.70 4.64 0.31
C VAL A 59 10.34 4.26 0.86
N PRO A 60 9.33 5.14 0.76
CA PRO A 60 7.97 4.82 1.19
C PRO A 60 7.38 3.69 0.35
N TYR A 61 6.87 2.67 1.02
CA TYR A 61 6.22 1.55 0.34
C TYR A 61 5.10 0.95 1.18
N ILE A 62 4.20 0.25 0.50
CA ILE A 62 3.19 -0.59 1.14
C ILE A 62 3.09 -1.91 0.37
N VAL A 63 3.02 -3.01 1.11
CA VAL A 63 2.65 -4.31 0.56
C VAL A 63 1.16 -4.51 0.81
N PHE A 64 0.40 -4.53 -0.27
CA PHE A 64 -1.06 -4.74 -0.21
C PHE A 64 -1.41 -6.19 -0.44
N LEU A 65 -2.41 -6.64 0.28
CA LEU A 65 -3.14 -7.88 0.01
C LEU A 65 -4.49 -7.49 -0.57
N VAL A 66 -4.79 -7.96 -1.77
CA VAL A 66 -5.97 -7.52 -2.53
C VAL A 66 -6.78 -8.73 -2.96
N ASP A 67 -8.11 -8.64 -2.83
CA ASP A 67 -9.04 -9.60 -3.39
C ASP A 67 -8.86 -9.68 -4.92
N SER A 68 -8.65 -10.87 -5.45
CA SER A 68 -8.37 -11.07 -6.88
C SER A 68 -9.50 -10.56 -7.78
N ASN A 69 -10.73 -10.55 -7.29
CA ASN A 69 -11.87 -10.01 -8.03
C ASN A 69 -11.87 -8.48 -8.10
N CYS A 70 -11.04 -7.83 -7.29
CA CYS A 70 -10.96 -6.36 -7.21
C CYS A 70 -9.67 -5.80 -7.86
N ARG A 71 -9.04 -6.58 -8.73
CA ARG A 71 -7.79 -6.16 -9.39
C ARG A 71 -7.94 -4.85 -10.16
N GLY A 72 -8.96 -4.74 -10.98
CA GLY A 72 -9.24 -3.52 -11.73
C GLY A 72 -9.53 -2.33 -10.83
N ARG A 73 -10.30 -2.56 -9.76
CA ARG A 73 -10.61 -1.53 -8.75
C ARG A 73 -9.35 -1.02 -8.07
N PHE A 74 -8.41 -1.92 -7.76
CA PHE A 74 -7.13 -1.54 -7.16
C PHE A 74 -6.34 -0.59 -8.07
N PHE A 75 -6.16 -0.94 -9.34
CA PHE A 75 -5.38 -0.13 -10.26
C PHE A 75 -6.05 1.20 -10.57
N GLU A 76 -7.35 1.22 -10.76
CA GLU A 76 -8.11 2.44 -10.97
C GLU A 76 -7.95 3.38 -9.79
N HIS A 77 -8.08 2.86 -8.58
CA HIS A 77 -7.94 3.65 -7.36
C HIS A 77 -6.52 4.19 -7.17
N LEU A 78 -5.50 3.39 -7.49
CA LEU A 78 -4.11 3.82 -7.42
C LEU A 78 -3.82 4.94 -8.41
N HIS A 79 -4.28 4.82 -9.65
CA HIS A 79 -4.14 5.86 -10.66
C HIS A 79 -4.83 7.15 -10.25
N ASN A 80 -6.05 7.06 -9.75
CA ASN A 80 -6.81 8.23 -9.32
C ASN A 80 -6.12 8.95 -8.16
N SER A 81 -5.62 8.20 -7.18
CA SER A 81 -4.93 8.77 -6.03
C SER A 81 -3.62 9.46 -6.41
N TYR A 82 -2.87 8.85 -7.32
CA TYR A 82 -1.62 9.41 -7.83
C TYR A 82 -1.88 10.69 -8.64
N ASN A 83 -2.84 10.65 -9.56
CA ASN A 83 -3.15 11.78 -10.44
C ASN A 83 -3.70 12.97 -9.68
N MET A 84 -4.48 12.75 -8.61
CA MET A 84 -5.03 13.79 -7.76
C MET A 84 -3.92 14.64 -7.11
N ILE A 85 -2.87 14.00 -6.65
CA ILE A 85 -1.74 14.68 -6.01
C ILE A 85 -0.79 15.31 -7.05
N ASN A 86 -0.57 14.66 -8.18
CA ASN A 86 0.37 15.10 -9.21
C ASN A 86 -0.28 15.96 -10.31
N ASN A 87 -1.58 16.16 -10.26
CA ASN A 87 -2.35 16.93 -11.23
C ASN A 87 -2.13 16.45 -12.69
N LYS A 88 -2.04 15.14 -12.88
CA LYS A 88 -1.87 14.53 -14.20
C LYS A 88 -3.21 14.07 -14.75
N LYS A 89 -3.43 14.31 -16.04
CA LYS A 89 -4.71 13.98 -16.70
C LYS A 89 -4.83 12.54 -17.15
N PHE A 90 -3.72 11.83 -17.28
CA PHE A 90 -3.71 10.45 -17.76
C PHE A 90 -3.35 9.49 -16.64
N PRO A 91 -3.96 8.29 -16.64
CA PRO A 91 -3.67 7.28 -15.62
C PRO A 91 -2.32 6.58 -15.90
N LEU A 92 -1.29 7.36 -16.12
CA LEU A 92 0.07 6.87 -16.27
C LEU A 92 0.78 6.99 -14.93
N LEU A 93 1.33 5.87 -14.48
CA LEU A 93 2.20 5.85 -13.33
C LEU A 93 3.51 6.52 -13.72
N GLY A 94 3.89 7.53 -12.95
CA GLY A 94 5.15 8.23 -13.19
C GLY A 94 6.36 7.35 -12.82
N PRO A 95 7.56 7.76 -13.19
CA PRO A 95 8.78 7.00 -12.86
C PRO A 95 9.03 6.91 -11.35
N GLU A 96 8.42 7.77 -10.58
CA GLU A 96 8.51 7.79 -9.12
C GLU A 96 7.77 6.61 -8.47
N LEU A 97 6.74 6.10 -9.14
CA LEU A 97 5.90 5.03 -8.63
C LEU A 97 6.30 3.71 -9.28
N GLU A 98 6.60 2.72 -8.45
CA GLU A 98 7.00 1.40 -8.93
C GLU A 98 6.12 0.34 -8.28
N ILE A 99 5.67 -0.63 -9.08
CA ILE A 99 4.77 -1.69 -8.64
C ILE A 99 5.44 -3.04 -8.88
N HIS A 100 5.46 -3.87 -7.85
CA HIS A 100 5.97 -5.25 -7.92
C HIS A 100 4.88 -6.22 -7.50
N PHE A 101 4.59 -7.18 -8.37
CA PHE A 101 3.66 -8.25 -8.05
C PHE A 101 4.39 -9.35 -7.28
N GLY A 102 3.80 -9.75 -6.16
CA GLY A 102 4.26 -10.87 -5.37
C GLY A 102 3.43 -12.12 -5.66
N TYR A 103 3.24 -12.94 -4.63
CA TYR A 103 2.43 -14.16 -4.72
C TYR A 103 0.98 -13.84 -5.10
N SER A 104 0.40 -14.69 -5.93
CA SER A 104 -1.03 -14.61 -6.24
C SER A 104 -1.63 -16.00 -6.36
N ASN A 105 -2.89 -16.12 -5.98
CA ASN A 105 -3.72 -17.28 -6.23
C ASN A 105 -5.09 -16.81 -6.78
N GLU A 106 -6.05 -17.72 -6.87
CA GLU A 106 -7.38 -17.38 -7.38
C GLU A 106 -8.16 -16.42 -6.46
N ASP A 107 -7.80 -16.36 -5.18
CA ASP A 107 -8.54 -15.59 -4.18
C ASP A 107 -7.92 -14.23 -3.88
N TYR A 108 -6.58 -14.16 -3.80
CA TYR A 108 -5.85 -12.95 -3.41
C TYR A 108 -4.57 -12.78 -4.21
N PHE A 109 -4.11 -11.54 -4.31
CA PHE A 109 -2.77 -11.25 -4.81
C PHE A 109 -2.06 -10.26 -3.90
N LEU A 110 -0.74 -10.36 -3.87
CA LEU A 110 0.13 -9.42 -3.18
C LEU A 110 0.71 -8.45 -4.19
N VAL A 111 0.75 -7.19 -3.82
CA VAL A 111 1.38 -6.16 -4.64
C VAL A 111 2.13 -5.18 -3.74
N THR A 112 3.39 -4.93 -4.06
CA THR A 112 4.19 -3.91 -3.38
C THR A 112 4.20 -2.66 -4.23
N VAL A 113 3.82 -1.54 -3.62
CA VAL A 113 3.86 -0.23 -4.26
C VAL A 113 4.90 0.63 -3.57
N TYR A 114 5.90 1.07 -4.33
CA TYR A 114 6.86 2.09 -3.89
C TYR A 114 6.36 3.44 -4.38
N PHE A 115 6.10 4.36 -3.44
CA PHE A 115 5.35 5.58 -3.74
C PHE A 115 6.21 6.77 -4.18
N GLU A 116 7.49 6.73 -3.97
CA GLU A 116 8.41 7.78 -4.44
C GLU A 116 9.82 7.21 -4.46
N LYS A 117 10.16 6.46 -5.52
CA LYS A 117 11.41 5.71 -5.57
C LYS A 117 12.61 6.55 -6.01
N THR A 118 12.38 7.62 -6.75
CA THR A 118 13.46 8.30 -7.47
C THR A 118 13.92 9.62 -6.88
N SER A 119 13.03 10.41 -6.29
CA SER A 119 13.35 11.80 -5.92
C SER A 119 13.61 12.01 -4.44
N GLY A 120 13.29 11.05 -3.58
CA GLY A 120 13.37 11.22 -2.13
C GLY A 120 12.35 12.20 -1.57
N ASN A 121 11.35 12.61 -2.35
CA ASN A 121 10.28 13.50 -1.89
C ASN A 121 9.24 12.73 -1.07
N TYR A 122 9.58 12.41 0.14
CA TYR A 122 8.75 11.57 1.02
C TYR A 122 7.46 12.25 1.45
N LYS A 123 7.44 13.58 1.51
CA LYS A 123 6.21 14.32 1.82
C LYS A 123 5.15 14.04 0.76
N LYS A 124 5.52 14.12 -0.51
CA LYS A 124 4.62 13.84 -1.64
C LYS A 124 4.17 12.37 -1.63
N ALA A 125 5.09 11.46 -1.36
CA ALA A 125 4.78 10.04 -1.24
C ALA A 125 3.74 9.77 -0.14
N ARG A 126 3.91 10.39 1.02
CA ARG A 126 2.95 10.27 2.13
C ARG A 126 1.58 10.86 1.78
N GLU A 127 1.55 11.96 1.02
CA GLU A 127 0.30 12.54 0.53
C GLU A 127 -0.44 11.55 -0.38
N ILE A 128 0.27 10.87 -1.28
CA ILE A 128 -0.31 9.85 -2.16
C ILE A 128 -0.82 8.67 -1.34
N ILE A 129 -0.02 8.18 -0.39
CA ILE A 129 -0.43 7.08 0.51
C ILE A 129 -1.71 7.45 1.26
N ASN A 130 -1.73 8.63 1.87
CA ASN A 130 -2.87 9.06 2.67
C ASN A 130 -4.12 9.24 1.81
N ASN A 131 -3.97 9.80 0.62
CA ASN A 131 -5.07 9.94 -0.32
C ASN A 131 -5.61 8.57 -0.77
N PHE A 132 -4.72 7.65 -1.11
CA PHE A 132 -5.10 6.29 -1.50
C PHE A 132 -5.86 5.59 -0.37
N CYS A 133 -5.29 5.56 0.82
CA CYS A 133 -5.85 4.80 1.94
C CYS A 133 -7.14 5.39 2.50
N ASN A 134 -7.35 6.71 2.39
CA ASN A 134 -8.51 7.37 2.96
C ASN A 134 -9.70 7.45 1.99
N ASN A 135 -9.52 7.08 0.73
CA ASN A 135 -10.58 7.12 -0.30
C ASN A 135 -10.96 5.74 -0.84
N VAL A 136 -10.52 4.70 -0.18
CA VAL A 136 -10.88 3.32 -0.54
C VAL A 136 -12.37 3.02 -0.32
#